data_294d9fe002013f88ef26fb9624db0a31
#
_entry.id   294d9fe002013f88ef26fb9624db0a31
#
_cell.length_a   1.000
_cell.length_b   1.000
_cell.length_c   1.000
_cell.angle_alpha   90.00
_cell.angle_beta   90.00
_cell.angle_gamma   90.00
#
_symmetry.space_group_name_H-M   'P 1'
#
loop_
_entity.id
_entity.type
_entity.pdbx_description
1 polymer ?
#
loop_
_entity_poly.entity_id
_entity_poly.type
_entity_poly.pdbx_seq_one_letter_code
_entity_poly.pdbx_strand_id
1 'polypeptide(L)'
;MKRIVLLICVVLLAACSSLRKQGGGHKADNQTDYNQQEVLESSANAKSGAKFGRKFTDSLRMSGLVNYLASDVMKGRATGSPEIELAANFIEKTLEQNRIKPFYPGFRDTLENTKKVAYNIVGIIPGVDPILRDEYILIGAHYDHIGIVNRVNGDAIANGANDNASGTASLLELSRYFGRKKKNKRSLIFAFFSAEEQGLLGSRHLAQKLKEEGVNLYLMLNFEMTGVPMYKKDYLLYITGYDKSNLAEEANILAGENLIGYLPTEKQYNLFQRSDNYPFHRIYQIPSHTFCTFDFNNYPYYHKASDEPDKLAY
;
A
#
# COMPACT_ATOMS: atom_id res chain seq x y z
N MET A 1 -19.04 12.67 1.39
CA MET A 1 -19.04 11.36 2.08
C MET A 1 -19.38 10.20 1.15
N LYS A 2 -20.59 10.04 0.59
CA LYS A 2 -20.98 8.88 -0.25
C LYS A 2 -20.01 8.49 -1.39
N ARG A 3 -19.25 9.41 -1.97
CA ARG A 3 -18.34 9.13 -3.10
C ARG A 3 -16.90 8.81 -2.70
N ILE A 4 -16.46 9.14 -1.50
CA ILE A 4 -15.16 8.72 -0.94
C ILE A 4 -15.18 7.21 -0.68
N VAL A 5 -16.29 6.74 -0.18
CA VAL A 5 -16.52 5.35 0.17
C VAL A 5 -16.68 4.47 -1.08
N LEU A 6 -17.20 5.00 -2.20
CA LEU A 6 -17.17 4.29 -3.49
C LEU A 6 -15.73 4.01 -3.93
N LEU A 7 -14.77 4.87 -3.57
CA LEU A 7 -13.35 4.68 -3.75
C LEU A 7 -12.84 3.43 -3.02
N ILE A 8 -13.20 3.30 -1.76
CA ILE A 8 -12.79 2.19 -0.89
C ILE A 8 -13.46 0.89 -1.36
N CYS A 9 -14.74 0.92 -1.74
CA CYS A 9 -15.44 -0.24 -2.26
C CYS A 9 -14.83 -0.78 -3.57
N VAL A 10 -14.36 0.08 -4.47
CA VAL A 10 -13.68 -0.34 -5.70
C VAL A 10 -12.36 -1.06 -5.38
N VAL A 11 -11.63 -0.63 -4.36
CA VAL A 11 -10.40 -1.28 -3.89
C VAL A 11 -10.69 -2.62 -3.26
N LEU A 12 -11.74 -2.71 -2.45
CA LEU A 12 -12.13 -3.92 -1.70
C LEU A 12 -12.76 -5.00 -2.58
N LEU A 13 -13.60 -4.63 -3.55
CA LEU A 13 -14.24 -5.57 -4.48
C LEU A 13 -13.23 -6.28 -5.41
N ALA A 14 -12.09 -5.67 -5.69
CA ALA A 14 -11.04 -6.27 -6.50
C ALA A 14 -10.27 -7.38 -5.77
N ALA A 15 -10.14 -7.30 -4.45
CA ALA A 15 -9.51 -8.33 -3.63
C ALA A 15 -10.38 -9.61 -3.51
N CYS A 16 -11.71 -9.49 -3.66
CA CYS A 16 -12.66 -10.59 -3.48
C CYS A 16 -12.77 -11.59 -4.64
N SER A 17 -12.32 -11.26 -5.86
CA SER A 17 -12.61 -12.09 -7.05
C SER A 17 -11.64 -13.24 -7.31
N SER A 18 -10.64 -13.47 -6.45
CA SER A 18 -9.57 -14.47 -6.67
C SER A 18 -9.67 -15.75 -5.81
N LEU A 19 -10.74 -15.95 -5.06
CA LEU A 19 -10.94 -17.19 -4.28
C LEU A 19 -11.54 -18.32 -5.15
N ARG A 20 -10.78 -18.83 -6.13
CA ARG A 20 -11.00 -20.16 -6.71
C ARG A 20 -9.72 -20.98 -6.54
N LYS A 21 -9.83 -22.07 -5.74
CA LYS A 21 -8.83 -23.12 -5.61
C LYS A 21 -8.34 -23.60 -6.98
N GLN A 22 -7.05 -23.46 -7.25
CA GLN A 22 -6.34 -24.37 -8.14
C GLN A 22 -5.18 -24.98 -7.35
N GLY A 23 -5.33 -26.28 -7.06
CA GLY A 23 -4.23 -27.09 -6.61
C GLY A 23 -3.34 -27.43 -7.81
N GLY A 24 -2.04 -27.19 -7.70
CA GLY A 24 -1.06 -27.61 -8.68
C GLY A 24 0.31 -27.32 -8.10
N GLY A 25 0.97 -28.35 -7.55
CA GLY A 25 2.33 -28.24 -7.07
C GLY A 25 3.28 -27.99 -8.24
N HIS A 26 4.13 -26.97 -8.11
CA HIS A 26 5.35 -26.86 -8.90
C HIS A 26 6.54 -26.70 -7.98
N LYS A 27 7.53 -27.56 -8.25
CA LYS A 27 8.85 -27.56 -7.60
C LYS A 27 9.56 -26.24 -7.88
N ALA A 28 10.20 -25.73 -6.84
CA ALA A 28 11.16 -24.64 -6.94
C ALA A 28 12.34 -25.07 -7.81
N ASP A 29 12.57 -24.37 -8.90
CA ASP A 29 13.87 -24.04 -9.47
C ASP A 29 13.63 -22.97 -10.52
N ASN A 30 14.13 -21.78 -10.21
CA ASN A 30 14.73 -20.81 -11.12
C ASN A 30 14.62 -19.43 -10.49
N GLN A 31 15.77 -18.89 -10.04
CA GLN A 31 15.98 -17.46 -9.93
C GLN A 31 15.75 -16.87 -11.33
N THR A 32 14.55 -16.43 -11.59
CA THR A 32 14.27 -15.59 -12.75
C THR A 32 14.68 -14.17 -12.37
N ASP A 33 15.71 -13.65 -13.02
CA ASP A 33 16.03 -12.23 -13.01
C ASP A 33 14.78 -11.46 -13.48
N TYR A 34 14.02 -10.93 -12.53
CA TYR A 34 12.86 -10.12 -12.84
C TYR A 34 13.32 -8.81 -13.48
N ASN A 35 13.18 -8.72 -14.79
CA ASN A 35 13.46 -7.49 -15.51
C ASN A 35 12.37 -6.45 -15.20
N GLN A 36 12.77 -5.34 -14.63
CA GLN A 36 11.88 -4.19 -14.33
C GLN A 36 11.00 -3.82 -15.54
N GLN A 37 11.52 -3.96 -16.74
CA GLN A 37 10.82 -3.63 -17.98
C GLN A 37 9.71 -4.64 -18.31
N GLU A 38 9.91 -5.91 -18.05
CA GLU A 38 8.90 -6.96 -18.27
C GLU A 38 7.75 -6.85 -17.29
N VAL A 39 8.02 -6.54 -16.02
CA VAL A 39 6.97 -6.28 -14.99
C VAL A 39 6.14 -5.07 -15.39
N LEU A 40 6.77 -4.00 -15.84
CA LEU A 40 6.09 -2.79 -16.30
C LEU A 40 5.31 -3.00 -17.59
N GLU A 41 5.85 -3.77 -18.55
CA GLU A 41 5.19 -4.07 -19.83
C GLU A 41 4.03 -5.06 -19.65
N SER A 42 4.19 -6.11 -18.83
CA SER A 42 3.10 -7.02 -18.49
C SER A 42 1.96 -6.26 -17.79
N SER A 43 2.33 -5.32 -16.92
CA SER A 43 1.38 -4.44 -16.26
C SER A 43 0.68 -3.45 -17.20
N ALA A 44 1.32 -3.06 -18.30
CA ALA A 44 0.74 -2.14 -19.30
C ALA A 44 -0.14 -2.85 -20.35
N ASN A 45 0.16 -4.12 -20.68
CA ASN A 45 -0.38 -4.82 -21.86
C ASN A 45 -1.52 -5.81 -21.59
N ALA A 46 -2.01 -5.96 -20.37
CA ALA A 46 -3.16 -6.82 -20.08
C ALA A 46 -4.44 -6.33 -20.79
N LYS A 47 -4.63 -6.77 -22.04
CA LYS A 47 -5.88 -6.62 -22.79
C LYS A 47 -6.90 -7.60 -22.22
N SER A 48 -7.83 -7.13 -21.41
CA SER A 48 -8.95 -7.95 -20.97
C SER A 48 -10.11 -7.87 -21.98
N GLY A 49 -10.38 -8.99 -22.62
CA GLY A 49 -11.58 -9.19 -23.44
C GLY A 49 -12.75 -9.69 -22.61
N ALA A 50 -13.35 -8.90 -21.74
CA ALA A 50 -14.57 -9.27 -21.05
C ALA A 50 -15.57 -8.11 -20.96
N LYS A 51 -16.82 -8.41 -21.26
CA LYS A 51 -17.97 -7.50 -21.30
C LYS A 51 -18.51 -7.06 -19.93
N PHE A 52 -17.88 -7.46 -18.82
CA PHE A 52 -18.20 -6.99 -17.47
C PHE A 52 -17.11 -6.05 -16.99
N GLY A 53 -17.50 -4.96 -16.36
CA GLY A 53 -16.67 -3.81 -16.01
C GLY A 53 -15.21 -4.17 -15.74
N ARG A 54 -14.28 -3.43 -16.38
CA ARG A 54 -12.85 -3.71 -16.29
C ARG A 54 -12.47 -3.94 -14.83
N LYS A 55 -11.98 -5.13 -14.50
CA LYS A 55 -11.47 -5.45 -13.15
C LYS A 55 -10.50 -4.34 -12.74
N PHE A 56 -10.57 -3.92 -11.50
CA PHE A 56 -9.68 -2.91 -10.92
C PHE A 56 -8.22 -3.37 -11.07
N THR A 57 -7.93 -4.59 -10.67
CA THR A 57 -6.65 -5.29 -10.84
C THR A 57 -6.91 -6.79 -11.03
N ASP A 58 -5.87 -7.56 -11.17
CA ASP A 58 -5.89 -9.03 -11.23
C ASP A 58 -4.69 -9.63 -10.52
N SER A 59 -4.74 -10.94 -10.27
CA SER A 59 -3.71 -11.68 -9.55
C SER A 59 -2.34 -11.58 -10.22
N LEU A 60 -2.26 -11.61 -11.56
CA LEU A 60 -1.00 -11.55 -12.29
C LEU A 60 -0.28 -10.22 -12.07
N ARG A 61 -1.04 -9.13 -12.08
CA ARG A 61 -0.47 -7.79 -11.83
C ARG A 61 -0.02 -7.64 -10.39
N MET A 62 -0.86 -8.03 -9.43
CA MET A 62 -0.52 -7.94 -8.01
C MET A 62 0.71 -8.79 -7.70
N SER A 63 0.75 -10.05 -8.15
CA SER A 63 1.90 -10.92 -7.92
C SER A 63 3.16 -10.38 -8.61
N GLY A 64 3.05 -9.82 -9.82
CA GLY A 64 4.19 -9.20 -10.52
C GLY A 64 4.80 -8.04 -9.74
N LEU A 65 3.97 -7.13 -9.21
CA LEU A 65 4.44 -6.01 -8.40
C LEU A 65 5.09 -6.47 -7.09
N VAL A 66 4.45 -7.41 -6.38
CA VAL A 66 4.99 -7.91 -5.11
C VAL A 66 6.27 -8.71 -5.35
N ASN A 67 6.32 -9.62 -6.33
CA ASN A 67 7.51 -10.40 -6.67
C ASN A 67 8.71 -9.50 -7.01
N TYR A 68 8.49 -8.39 -7.72
CA TYR A 68 9.56 -7.45 -8.01
C TYR A 68 10.03 -6.72 -6.74
N LEU A 69 9.10 -6.13 -5.96
CA LEU A 69 9.44 -5.38 -4.76
C LEU A 69 10.05 -6.25 -3.65
N ALA A 70 9.63 -7.51 -3.54
CA ALA A 70 10.11 -8.47 -2.56
C ALA A 70 11.14 -9.45 -3.13
N SER A 71 11.81 -9.10 -4.25
CA SER A 71 12.89 -9.94 -4.80
C SER A 71 14.20 -9.78 -4.02
N ASP A 72 15.06 -10.78 -4.07
CA ASP A 72 16.40 -10.76 -3.46
C ASP A 72 17.28 -9.60 -3.94
N VAL A 73 17.06 -9.13 -5.16
CA VAL A 73 17.74 -7.94 -5.71
C VAL A 73 17.51 -6.71 -4.85
N MET A 74 16.34 -6.61 -4.22
CA MET A 74 15.98 -5.50 -3.33
C MET A 74 16.58 -5.62 -1.92
N LYS A 75 17.14 -6.76 -1.56
CA LYS A 75 17.77 -7.06 -0.25
C LYS A 75 16.97 -6.53 0.93
N GLY A 76 15.63 -6.67 0.86
CA GLY A 76 14.72 -6.21 1.89
C GLY A 76 14.61 -4.68 2.03
N ARG A 77 15.00 -3.90 1.03
CA ARG A 77 14.71 -2.45 0.89
C ARG A 77 14.98 -1.62 2.16
N ALA A 78 16.05 -1.93 2.91
CA ALA A 78 16.32 -1.21 4.16
C ALA A 78 16.56 0.28 3.91
N THR A 79 15.98 1.13 4.74
CA THR A 79 16.16 2.58 4.66
C THR A 79 17.64 2.97 4.67
N GLY A 80 18.06 3.72 3.65
CA GLY A 80 19.45 4.17 3.45
C GLY A 80 20.35 3.12 2.81
N SER A 81 19.83 1.97 2.38
CA SER A 81 20.59 1.02 1.56
C SER A 81 20.60 1.43 0.09
N PRO A 82 21.59 0.97 -0.71
CA PRO A 82 21.53 1.17 -2.15
C PRO A 82 20.32 0.52 -2.83
N GLU A 83 19.81 -0.56 -2.27
CA GLU A 83 18.71 -1.34 -2.84
C GLU A 83 17.34 -0.65 -2.69
N ILE A 84 17.14 0.17 -1.66
CA ILE A 84 15.91 0.97 -1.55
C ILE A 84 15.78 1.99 -2.70
N GLU A 85 16.91 2.40 -3.30
CA GLU A 85 16.91 3.24 -4.50
C GLU A 85 16.28 2.54 -5.70
N LEU A 86 16.46 1.22 -5.83
CA LEU A 86 15.83 0.44 -6.89
C LEU A 86 14.30 0.45 -6.72
N ALA A 87 13.83 0.28 -5.49
CA ALA A 87 12.40 0.35 -5.18
C ALA A 87 11.83 1.75 -5.43
N ALA A 88 12.54 2.80 -5.00
CA ALA A 88 12.14 4.18 -5.24
C ALA A 88 12.03 4.50 -6.73
N ASN A 89 13.06 4.18 -7.52
CA ASN A 89 13.06 4.37 -8.98
C ASN A 89 11.91 3.61 -9.67
N PHE A 90 11.62 2.40 -9.20
CA PHE A 90 10.50 1.59 -9.71
C PHE A 90 9.15 2.27 -9.43
N ILE A 91 8.95 2.75 -8.20
CA ILE A 91 7.72 3.46 -7.80
C ILE A 91 7.56 4.74 -8.63
N GLU A 92 8.59 5.58 -8.74
CA GLU A 92 8.56 6.81 -9.53
C GLU A 92 8.16 6.54 -10.98
N LYS A 93 8.85 5.60 -11.64
CA LYS A 93 8.57 5.23 -13.03
C LYS A 93 7.14 4.68 -13.20
N THR A 94 6.66 3.91 -12.23
CA THR A 94 5.29 3.38 -12.25
C THR A 94 4.25 4.51 -12.09
N LEU A 95 4.51 5.48 -11.23
CA LEU A 95 3.64 6.65 -11.07
C LEU A 95 3.56 7.48 -12.36
N GLU A 96 4.69 7.72 -13.03
CA GLU A 96 4.73 8.38 -14.33
C GLU A 96 3.89 7.66 -15.38
N GLN A 97 4.06 6.34 -15.51
CA GLN A 97 3.27 5.49 -16.42
C GLN A 97 1.78 5.52 -16.08
N ASN A 98 1.45 5.63 -14.80
CA ASN A 98 0.09 5.78 -14.31
C ASN A 98 -0.47 7.21 -14.48
N ARG A 99 0.31 8.14 -15.06
CA ARG A 99 -0.06 9.55 -15.29
C ARG A 99 -0.31 10.32 -13.99
N ILE A 100 0.38 9.95 -12.94
CA ILE A 100 0.45 10.72 -11.71
C ILE A 100 1.49 11.82 -11.89
N LYS A 101 1.20 13.00 -11.38
CA LYS A 101 2.18 14.09 -11.37
C LYS A 101 2.94 14.07 -10.03
N PRO A 102 4.20 14.52 -10.00
CA PRO A 102 4.86 14.74 -8.72
C PRO A 102 4.13 15.82 -7.93
N PHE A 103 4.09 15.68 -6.60
CA PHE A 103 3.47 16.67 -5.70
C PHE A 103 4.41 17.87 -5.47
N TYR A 104 5.71 17.63 -5.35
CA TYR A 104 6.78 18.61 -5.26
C TYR A 104 7.45 18.83 -6.63
N PRO A 105 8.56 19.59 -6.76
CA PRO A 105 9.30 19.72 -8.02
C PRO A 105 9.72 18.38 -8.67
N GLY A 106 9.83 17.31 -7.85
CA GLY A 106 9.99 15.90 -8.24
C GLY A 106 9.10 15.02 -7.37
N PHE A 107 9.16 13.69 -7.57
CA PHE A 107 8.43 12.76 -6.71
C PHE A 107 9.05 12.61 -5.33
N ARG A 108 10.36 12.88 -5.18
CA ARG A 108 11.11 12.65 -3.94
C ARG A 108 10.94 13.79 -2.95
N ASP A 109 10.52 13.44 -1.76
CA ASP A 109 10.43 14.31 -0.59
C ASP A 109 11.47 13.83 0.43
N THR A 110 12.61 14.53 0.49
CA THR A 110 13.75 14.14 1.32
C THR A 110 13.43 14.30 2.80
N LEU A 111 13.70 13.27 3.59
CA LEU A 111 13.47 13.26 5.03
C LEU A 111 14.56 14.08 5.74
N GLU A 112 14.16 15.05 6.57
CA GLU A 112 15.05 15.88 7.38
C GLU A 112 15.20 15.35 8.83
N ASN A 113 14.38 14.38 9.22
CA ASN A 113 14.30 13.82 10.58
C ASN A 113 15.11 12.52 10.76
N THR A 114 16.00 12.20 9.83
CA THR A 114 16.91 11.05 9.89
C THR A 114 18.32 11.45 9.44
N LYS A 115 19.35 10.71 9.91
CA LYS A 115 20.73 10.85 9.46
C LYS A 115 21.03 10.07 8.17
N LYS A 116 20.16 9.13 7.80
CA LYS A 116 20.29 8.35 6.56
C LYS A 116 19.70 9.15 5.41
N VAL A 117 20.23 8.98 4.22
CA VAL A 117 19.58 9.47 3.00
C VAL A 117 18.32 8.63 2.80
N ALA A 118 17.16 9.28 2.92
CA ALA A 118 15.85 8.67 2.79
C ALA A 118 14.86 9.70 2.26
N TYR A 119 13.86 9.25 1.54
CA TYR A 119 12.81 10.10 0.99
C TYR A 119 11.50 9.35 0.83
N ASN A 120 10.39 10.07 1.02
CA ASN A 120 9.09 9.62 0.56
C ASN A 120 8.99 9.83 -0.95
N ILE A 121 8.17 9.02 -1.62
CA ILE A 121 7.80 9.26 -3.01
C ILE A 121 6.36 9.77 -3.02
N VAL A 122 6.15 11.00 -3.49
CA VAL A 122 4.86 11.70 -3.35
C VAL A 122 4.34 12.17 -4.70
N GLY A 123 3.16 11.66 -5.06
CA GLY A 123 2.48 12.03 -6.30
C GLY A 123 1.07 12.57 -6.07
N ILE A 124 0.51 13.25 -7.07
CA ILE A 124 -0.81 13.88 -6.99
C ILE A 124 -1.66 13.64 -8.24
N ILE A 125 -2.96 13.47 -8.02
CA ILE A 125 -4.02 13.67 -9.03
C ILE A 125 -4.92 14.79 -8.53
N PRO A 126 -4.96 15.94 -9.23
CA PRO A 126 -5.87 17.03 -8.89
C PRO A 126 -7.34 16.59 -8.94
N GLY A 127 -8.15 17.12 -8.05
CA GLY A 127 -9.59 16.94 -8.05
C GLY A 127 -10.26 17.67 -9.20
N VAL A 128 -11.39 17.13 -9.66
CA VAL A 128 -12.17 17.75 -10.77
C VAL A 128 -13.35 18.58 -10.30
N ASP A 129 -13.70 18.52 -9.02
CA ASP A 129 -14.83 19.30 -8.47
C ASP A 129 -14.32 20.70 -8.05
N PRO A 130 -14.92 21.78 -8.53
CA PRO A 130 -14.40 23.13 -8.27
C PRO A 130 -14.43 23.57 -6.81
N ILE A 131 -15.25 22.91 -5.97
CA ILE A 131 -15.36 23.20 -4.53
C ILE A 131 -14.46 22.26 -3.72
N LEU A 132 -14.43 20.97 -4.09
CA LEU A 132 -13.78 19.92 -3.30
C LEU A 132 -12.34 19.65 -3.70
N ARG A 133 -11.84 20.19 -4.82
CA ARG A 133 -10.49 19.90 -5.33
C ARG A 133 -9.37 20.38 -4.38
N ASP A 134 -9.66 21.37 -3.55
CA ASP A 134 -8.71 21.92 -2.58
C ASP A 134 -8.77 21.19 -1.21
N GLU A 135 -9.59 20.14 -1.12
CA GLU A 135 -9.56 19.16 -0.04
C GLU A 135 -8.81 17.91 -0.53
N TYR A 136 -7.88 17.40 0.27
CA TYR A 136 -7.00 16.32 -0.12
C TYR A 136 -7.32 15.03 0.63
N ILE A 137 -7.27 13.90 -0.10
CA ILE A 137 -7.24 12.56 0.48
C ILE A 137 -5.84 12.02 0.25
N LEU A 138 -5.14 11.68 1.31
CA LEU A 138 -3.85 11.02 1.22
C LEU A 138 -4.03 9.52 1.30
N ILE A 139 -3.41 8.80 0.37
CA ILE A 139 -3.39 7.35 0.31
C ILE A 139 -1.93 6.94 0.40
N GLY A 140 -1.58 6.11 1.39
CA GLY A 140 -0.20 5.79 1.71
C GLY A 140 0.09 4.31 1.87
N ALA A 141 1.37 3.96 1.77
CA ALA A 141 1.97 2.68 2.14
C ALA A 141 3.47 2.89 2.32
N HIS A 142 4.12 2.23 3.27
CA HIS A 142 5.58 2.27 3.30
C HIS A 142 6.18 1.29 2.30
N TYR A 143 7.37 1.63 1.78
CA TYR A 143 8.08 0.81 0.79
C TYR A 143 9.43 0.30 1.27
N ASP A 144 9.91 0.77 2.42
CA ASP A 144 11.07 0.19 3.10
C ASP A 144 10.70 -1.09 3.86
N HIS A 145 11.73 -1.87 4.22
CA HIS A 145 11.63 -2.99 5.16
C HIS A 145 12.96 -3.13 5.91
N ILE A 146 13.12 -4.20 6.68
CA ILE A 146 14.22 -4.35 7.65
C ILE A 146 15.56 -4.80 7.04
N GLY A 147 15.59 -5.21 5.78
CA GLY A 147 16.83 -5.56 5.07
C GLY A 147 17.38 -6.95 5.41
N ILE A 148 18.65 -6.99 5.81
CA ILE A 148 19.33 -8.25 6.14
C ILE A 148 19.16 -8.57 7.61
N VAL A 149 18.70 -9.79 7.89
CA VAL A 149 18.44 -10.32 9.24
C VAL A 149 19.37 -11.49 9.57
N ASN A 150 19.22 -12.05 10.76
CA ASN A 150 19.94 -13.26 11.13
C ASN A 150 19.57 -14.41 10.19
N ARG A 151 20.60 -15.10 9.69
CA ARG A 151 20.43 -16.21 8.74
C ARG A 151 19.62 -17.36 9.35
N VAL A 152 18.57 -17.78 8.65
CA VAL A 152 17.74 -18.93 9.02
C VAL A 152 17.65 -19.85 7.78
N ASN A 153 18.02 -21.13 7.92
CA ASN A 153 18.00 -22.12 6.82
C ASN A 153 18.76 -21.69 5.55
N GLY A 154 19.82 -20.89 5.71
CA GLY A 154 20.62 -20.42 4.58
C GLY A 154 20.21 -19.03 4.06
N ASP A 155 19.05 -18.54 4.40
CA ASP A 155 18.52 -17.24 4.00
C ASP A 155 18.69 -16.19 5.10
N ALA A 156 18.97 -14.94 4.68
CA ALA A 156 19.15 -13.78 5.57
C ALA A 156 18.47 -12.51 5.05
N ILE A 157 17.79 -12.58 3.90
CA ILE A 157 17.11 -11.43 3.32
C ILE A 157 15.68 -11.41 3.83
N ALA A 158 15.31 -10.38 4.59
CA ALA A 158 13.91 -10.13 4.91
C ALA A 158 13.27 -9.44 3.70
N ASN A 159 12.70 -10.24 2.80
CA ASN A 159 12.15 -9.73 1.52
C ASN A 159 10.89 -8.87 1.73
N GLY A 160 10.20 -9.02 2.84
CA GLY A 160 9.08 -8.15 3.21
C GLY A 160 7.95 -8.16 2.17
N ALA A 161 7.50 -9.37 1.79
CA ALA A 161 6.48 -9.53 0.76
C ALA A 161 5.12 -9.04 1.27
N ASN A 162 4.72 -9.47 2.46
CA ASN A 162 3.52 -8.93 3.10
C ASN A 162 3.81 -7.58 3.74
N ASP A 163 4.96 -7.43 4.37
CA ASP A 163 5.40 -6.22 5.07
C ASP A 163 6.52 -5.49 4.28
N ASN A 164 6.25 -4.51 3.43
CA ASN A 164 4.94 -4.03 3.00
C ASN A 164 4.91 -3.91 1.47
N ALA A 165 5.53 -4.89 0.74
CA ALA A 165 5.41 -4.92 -0.71
C ALA A 165 3.94 -5.09 -1.13
N SER A 166 3.10 -5.77 -0.32
CA SER A 166 1.67 -5.96 -0.58
C SER A 166 0.90 -4.64 -0.53
N GLY A 167 1.12 -3.80 0.48
CA GLY A 167 0.51 -2.48 0.59
C GLY A 167 1.03 -1.53 -0.48
N THR A 168 2.34 -1.53 -0.75
CA THR A 168 2.95 -0.76 -1.84
C THR A 168 2.37 -1.13 -3.20
N ALA A 169 2.20 -2.42 -3.50
CA ALA A 169 1.57 -2.89 -4.74
C ALA A 169 0.10 -2.45 -4.83
N SER A 170 -0.64 -2.51 -3.72
CA SER A 170 -2.02 -2.04 -3.64
C SER A 170 -2.11 -0.55 -3.98
N LEU A 171 -1.21 0.27 -3.43
CA LEU A 171 -1.16 1.70 -3.70
C LEU A 171 -0.77 2.02 -5.16
N LEU A 172 0.15 1.26 -5.76
CA LEU A 172 0.50 1.37 -7.18
C LEU A 172 -0.69 1.05 -8.09
N GLU A 173 -1.49 0.03 -7.80
CA GLU A 173 -2.69 -0.29 -8.56
C GLU A 173 -3.81 0.75 -8.38
N LEU A 174 -3.96 1.32 -7.18
CA LEU A 174 -4.83 2.48 -6.96
C LEU A 174 -4.40 3.68 -7.79
N SER A 175 -3.11 3.98 -7.81
CA SER A 175 -2.57 5.07 -8.63
C SER A 175 -2.87 4.86 -10.12
N ARG A 176 -2.75 3.62 -10.62
CA ARG A 176 -3.11 3.26 -11.99
C ARG A 176 -4.59 3.49 -12.30
N TYR A 177 -5.45 3.05 -11.40
CA TYR A 177 -6.90 3.20 -11.58
C TYR A 177 -7.31 4.68 -11.65
N PHE A 178 -6.87 5.47 -10.66
CA PHE A 178 -7.22 6.89 -10.59
C PHE A 178 -6.54 7.72 -11.67
N GLY A 179 -5.29 7.44 -11.99
CA GLY A 179 -4.56 8.12 -13.05
C GLY A 179 -5.20 7.96 -14.44
N ARG A 180 -5.88 6.81 -14.66
CA ARG A 180 -6.65 6.56 -15.89
C ARG A 180 -8.04 7.19 -15.87
N LYS A 181 -8.71 7.18 -14.71
CA LYS A 181 -10.12 7.63 -14.61
C LYS A 181 -10.26 9.13 -14.43
N LYS A 182 -9.39 9.77 -13.63
CA LYS A 182 -9.40 11.22 -13.36
C LYS A 182 -10.80 11.78 -13.07
N LYS A 183 -11.58 11.08 -12.24
CA LYS A 183 -12.95 11.45 -11.86
C LYS A 183 -13.10 11.70 -10.36
N ASN A 184 -11.98 11.76 -9.65
CA ASN A 184 -11.92 12.08 -8.23
C ASN A 184 -12.35 13.52 -8.02
N LYS A 185 -13.32 13.75 -7.13
CA LYS A 185 -13.77 15.11 -6.81
C LYS A 185 -12.73 15.86 -5.99
N ARG A 186 -12.21 15.24 -4.92
CA ARG A 186 -11.10 15.74 -4.11
C ARG A 186 -9.77 15.40 -4.77
N SER A 187 -8.75 16.18 -4.50
CA SER A 187 -7.38 15.84 -4.89
C SER A 187 -6.88 14.60 -4.14
N LEU A 188 -6.13 13.73 -4.82
CA LEU A 188 -5.57 12.50 -4.26
C LEU A 188 -4.06 12.63 -4.19
N ILE A 189 -3.49 12.50 -2.99
CA ILE A 189 -2.06 12.39 -2.76
C ILE A 189 -1.73 10.91 -2.61
N PHE A 190 -0.77 10.41 -3.38
CA PHE A 190 -0.20 9.07 -3.26
C PHE A 190 1.17 9.21 -2.59
N ALA A 191 1.33 8.66 -1.40
CA ALA A 191 2.54 8.76 -0.61
C ALA A 191 3.12 7.39 -0.28
N PHE A 192 4.30 7.10 -0.80
CA PHE A 192 5.08 5.91 -0.47
C PHE A 192 6.12 6.33 0.57
N PHE A 193 5.96 5.86 1.79
CA PHE A 193 6.79 6.27 2.92
C PHE A 193 8.06 5.45 3.00
N SER A 194 9.17 6.09 3.37
CA SER A 194 10.41 5.45 3.78
C SER A 194 10.58 5.57 5.28
N ALA A 195 11.45 4.71 5.84
CA ALA A 195 11.79 4.71 7.26
C ALA A 195 10.59 4.53 8.21
N GLU A 196 9.58 3.76 7.77
CA GLU A 196 8.50 3.30 8.63
C GLU A 196 9.07 2.41 9.74
N GLU A 197 9.91 1.44 9.37
CA GLU A 197 10.58 0.47 10.25
C GLU A 197 11.57 1.13 11.25
N GLN A 198 11.85 2.40 11.07
CA GLN A 198 12.68 3.21 11.96
C GLN A 198 11.84 4.14 12.87
N GLY A 199 10.54 3.86 13.00
CA GLY A 199 9.61 4.58 13.87
C GLY A 199 8.81 5.65 13.14
N LEU A 200 8.24 5.32 11.99
CA LEU A 200 7.31 6.16 11.22
C LEU A 200 7.93 7.50 10.78
N LEU A 201 9.25 7.51 10.46
CA LEU A 201 9.95 8.77 10.19
C LEU A 201 9.44 9.44 8.92
N GLY A 202 9.18 8.68 7.84
CA GLY A 202 8.69 9.21 6.58
C GLY A 202 7.31 9.84 6.70
N SER A 203 6.36 9.12 7.28
CA SER A 203 5.00 9.64 7.47
C SER A 203 4.94 10.82 8.45
N ARG A 204 5.77 10.81 9.48
CA ARG A 204 5.90 11.93 10.43
C ARG A 204 6.44 13.19 9.76
N HIS A 205 7.50 13.04 8.94
CA HIS A 205 8.06 14.13 8.16
C HIS A 205 7.01 14.72 7.22
N LEU A 206 6.37 13.89 6.40
CA LEU A 206 5.40 14.37 5.42
C LEU A 206 4.17 15.00 6.08
N ALA A 207 3.65 14.40 7.16
CA ALA A 207 2.50 14.97 7.88
C ALA A 207 2.79 16.36 8.45
N GLN A 208 3.98 16.55 9.01
CA GLN A 208 4.41 17.86 9.53
C GLN A 208 4.55 18.88 8.39
N LYS A 209 5.25 18.52 7.33
CA LYS A 209 5.50 19.38 6.17
C LYS A 209 4.20 19.81 5.48
N LEU A 210 3.31 18.87 5.18
CA LEU A 210 2.00 19.20 4.58
C LEU A 210 1.14 20.10 5.48
N LYS A 211 1.26 19.96 6.80
CA LYS A 211 0.56 20.82 7.78
C LYS A 211 1.11 22.24 7.75
N GLU A 212 2.45 22.39 7.72
CA GLU A 212 3.13 23.68 7.62
C GLU A 212 2.87 24.40 6.30
N GLU A 213 2.74 23.64 5.21
CA GLU A 213 2.35 24.14 3.88
C GLU A 213 0.85 24.47 3.78
N GLY A 214 0.06 24.23 4.83
CA GLY A 214 -1.36 24.56 4.86
C GLY A 214 -2.25 23.64 4.00
N VAL A 215 -1.79 22.43 3.68
CA VAL A 215 -2.57 21.46 2.90
C VAL A 215 -3.81 21.05 3.68
N ASN A 216 -5.00 21.25 3.11
CA ASN A 216 -6.29 20.90 3.72
C ASN A 216 -6.57 19.40 3.57
N LEU A 217 -5.92 18.59 4.40
CA LEU A 217 -6.08 17.14 4.39
C LEU A 217 -7.42 16.74 5.04
N TYR A 218 -8.26 16.04 4.29
CA TYR A 218 -9.59 15.60 4.70
C TYR A 218 -9.59 14.20 5.32
N LEU A 219 -8.75 13.30 4.79
CA LEU A 219 -8.72 11.88 5.15
C LEU A 219 -7.35 11.28 4.80
N MET A 220 -6.84 10.40 5.65
CA MET A 220 -5.66 9.58 5.35
C MET A 220 -6.01 8.10 5.41
N LEU A 221 -5.65 7.38 4.35
CA LEU A 221 -5.84 5.94 4.20
C LEU A 221 -4.46 5.28 3.98
N ASN A 222 -4.08 4.39 4.86
CA ASN A 222 -2.84 3.64 4.73
C ASN A 222 -3.11 2.18 4.38
N PHE A 223 -2.21 1.56 3.63
CA PHE A 223 -2.29 0.15 3.27
C PHE A 223 -1.08 -0.59 3.81
N GLU A 224 -1.31 -1.59 4.62
CA GLU A 224 -0.24 -2.34 5.28
C GLU A 224 -0.62 -3.81 5.43
N MET A 225 0.31 -4.68 5.03
CA MET A 225 0.18 -6.13 5.18
C MET A 225 -1.17 -6.67 4.66
N THR A 226 -1.47 -6.37 3.39
CA THR A 226 -2.77 -6.69 2.76
C THR A 226 -2.76 -7.99 1.96
N GLY A 227 -1.68 -8.80 2.05
CA GLY A 227 -1.44 -9.96 1.19
C GLY A 227 -2.01 -11.29 1.68
N VAL A 228 -2.60 -11.35 2.87
CA VAL A 228 -3.13 -12.61 3.45
C VAL A 228 -4.60 -12.49 3.80
N PRO A 229 -5.41 -13.55 3.64
CA PRO A 229 -6.82 -13.50 4.00
C PRO A 229 -7.01 -13.50 5.52
N MET A 230 -8.05 -12.82 5.98
CA MET A 230 -8.50 -12.89 7.37
C MET A 230 -8.99 -14.32 7.70
N TYR A 231 -8.50 -14.89 8.81
CA TYR A 231 -8.85 -16.25 9.19
C TYR A 231 -10.14 -16.28 10.02
N LYS A 232 -11.13 -17.07 9.57
CA LYS A 232 -12.44 -17.25 10.25
C LYS A 232 -13.16 -15.93 10.58
N LYS A 233 -13.08 -14.96 9.68
CA LYS A 233 -13.82 -13.70 9.77
C LYS A 233 -14.85 -13.62 8.64
N ASP A 234 -15.93 -12.89 8.89
CA ASP A 234 -17.00 -12.59 7.93
C ASP A 234 -16.76 -11.26 7.20
N TYR A 235 -15.54 -10.73 7.29
CA TYR A 235 -15.09 -9.52 6.61
C TYR A 235 -13.73 -9.76 5.94
N LEU A 236 -13.39 -8.93 4.95
CA LEU A 236 -12.16 -9.09 4.16
C LEU A 236 -10.92 -8.55 4.86
N LEU A 237 -11.07 -7.43 5.53
CA LEU A 237 -9.98 -6.72 6.21
C LEU A 237 -10.55 -5.94 7.41
N TYR A 238 -9.66 -5.43 8.23
CA TYR A 238 -10.01 -4.48 9.27
C TYR A 238 -9.33 -3.13 9.03
N ILE A 239 -9.82 -2.10 9.70
CA ILE A 239 -9.10 -0.82 9.81
C ILE A 239 -8.64 -0.61 11.24
N THR A 240 -7.43 -0.08 11.40
CA THR A 240 -6.95 0.33 12.72
C THR A 240 -7.71 1.59 13.18
N GLY A 241 -7.98 1.69 14.48
CA GLY A 241 -8.78 2.79 15.02
C GLY A 241 -10.24 2.76 14.54
N TYR A 242 -10.86 1.60 14.46
CA TYR A 242 -12.21 1.37 13.95
C TYR A 242 -13.26 2.32 14.54
N ASP A 243 -13.15 2.66 15.82
CA ASP A 243 -14.07 3.54 16.57
C ASP A 243 -13.73 5.04 16.44
N LYS A 244 -12.73 5.42 15.67
CA LYS A 244 -12.29 6.83 15.52
C LYS A 244 -12.97 7.57 14.37
N SER A 245 -13.74 6.88 13.56
CA SER A 245 -14.59 7.47 12.52
C SER A 245 -15.68 6.49 12.07
N ASN A 246 -16.62 6.96 11.26
CA ASN A 246 -17.65 6.12 10.63
C ASN A 246 -17.20 5.50 9.30
N LEU A 247 -15.90 5.49 8.99
CA LEU A 247 -15.37 5.06 7.69
C LEU A 247 -15.76 3.61 7.35
N ALA A 248 -15.63 2.68 8.30
CA ALA A 248 -15.96 1.27 8.08
C ALA A 248 -17.47 1.08 7.81
N GLU A 249 -18.31 1.73 8.60
CA GLU A 249 -19.77 1.68 8.45
C GLU A 249 -20.20 2.22 7.08
N GLU A 250 -19.76 3.42 6.71
CA GLU A 250 -20.08 4.03 5.42
C GLU A 250 -19.57 3.18 4.24
N ALA A 251 -18.37 2.58 4.36
CA ALA A 251 -17.82 1.69 3.36
C ALA A 251 -18.70 0.44 3.17
N ASN A 252 -19.09 -0.21 4.25
CA ASN A 252 -19.92 -1.42 4.22
C ASN A 252 -21.33 -1.12 3.68
N ILE A 253 -21.95 0.00 4.08
CA ILE A 253 -23.24 0.44 3.54
C ILE A 253 -23.17 0.63 2.01
N LEU A 254 -22.13 1.28 1.52
CA LEU A 254 -21.96 1.53 0.08
C LEU A 254 -21.64 0.26 -0.72
N ALA A 255 -20.90 -0.67 -0.12
CA ALA A 255 -20.59 -1.95 -0.73
C ALA A 255 -21.82 -2.87 -0.76
N GLY A 256 -22.76 -2.70 0.17
CA GLY A 256 -23.88 -3.62 0.39
C GLY A 256 -23.46 -4.94 1.04
N GLU A 257 -22.26 -4.99 1.65
CA GLU A 257 -21.67 -6.17 2.27
C GLU A 257 -20.68 -5.80 3.39
N ASN A 258 -20.38 -6.74 4.29
CA ASN A 258 -19.46 -6.54 5.42
C ASN A 258 -17.99 -6.72 4.96
N LEU A 259 -17.42 -5.71 4.32
CA LEU A 259 -16.04 -5.74 3.82
C LEU A 259 -15.01 -5.40 4.90
N ILE A 260 -15.33 -4.44 5.75
CA ILE A 260 -14.45 -3.91 6.79
C ILE A 260 -15.01 -4.27 8.15
N GLY A 261 -14.26 -5.08 8.90
CA GLY A 261 -14.65 -5.50 10.22
C GLY A 261 -13.85 -4.85 11.36
N TYR A 262 -14.25 -5.17 12.57
CA TYR A 262 -13.54 -4.82 13.79
C TYR A 262 -12.64 -5.96 14.24
N LEU A 263 -11.36 -5.68 14.49
CA LEU A 263 -10.40 -6.64 15.05
C LEU A 263 -10.13 -6.31 16.53
N PRO A 264 -10.61 -7.10 17.50
CA PRO A 264 -10.41 -6.82 18.93
C PRO A 264 -8.92 -6.74 19.34
N THR A 265 -8.07 -7.55 18.73
CA THR A 265 -6.61 -7.59 19.00
C THR A 265 -5.89 -6.32 18.51
N GLU A 266 -6.51 -5.50 17.65
CA GLU A 266 -5.99 -4.20 17.25
C GLU A 266 -5.67 -3.32 18.46
N LYS A 267 -6.62 -3.21 19.40
CA LYS A 267 -6.43 -2.44 20.64
C LYS A 267 -5.41 -3.08 21.58
N GLN A 268 -5.44 -4.40 21.70
CA GLN A 268 -4.51 -5.17 22.55
C GLN A 268 -3.06 -4.94 22.16
N TYR A 269 -2.77 -4.91 20.84
CA TYR A 269 -1.42 -4.72 20.31
C TYR A 269 -1.13 -3.25 19.95
N ASN A 270 -2.07 -2.34 20.21
CA ASN A 270 -1.95 -0.92 19.90
C ASN A 270 -1.60 -0.63 18.43
N LEU A 271 -2.20 -1.39 17.51
CA LEU A 271 -1.85 -1.35 16.07
C LEU A 271 -2.14 0.01 15.44
N PHE A 272 -3.12 0.75 15.93
CA PHE A 272 -3.44 2.10 15.46
C PHE A 272 -2.24 3.06 15.51
N GLN A 273 -1.35 2.88 16.50
CA GLN A 273 -0.17 3.76 16.69
C GLN A 273 1.10 3.21 16.04
N ARG A 274 1.02 2.08 15.37
CA ARG A 274 2.19 1.35 14.86
C ARG A 274 2.34 1.40 13.35
N SER A 275 1.58 2.27 12.68
CA SER A 275 1.66 2.44 11.23
C SER A 275 1.51 3.90 10.81
N ASP A 276 1.76 4.19 9.54
CA ASP A 276 1.88 5.52 8.95
C ASP A 276 0.61 6.39 9.04
N ASN A 277 -0.54 5.83 9.36
CA ASN A 277 -1.75 6.59 9.66
C ASN A 277 -1.61 7.47 10.93
N TYR A 278 -0.82 7.01 11.90
CA TYR A 278 -0.78 7.62 13.23
C TYR A 278 -0.19 9.04 13.27
N PRO A 279 0.93 9.37 12.60
CA PRO A 279 1.41 10.74 12.51
C PRO A 279 0.39 11.72 11.94
N PHE A 280 -0.36 11.32 10.90
CA PHE A 280 -1.41 12.16 10.31
C PHE A 280 -2.58 12.37 11.27
N HIS A 281 -3.02 11.32 11.97
CA HIS A 281 -4.02 11.45 13.02
C HIS A 281 -3.59 12.44 14.11
N ARG A 282 -2.34 12.35 14.56
CA ARG A 282 -1.81 13.21 15.63
C ARG A 282 -1.70 14.67 15.22
N ILE A 283 -1.23 14.93 13.99
CA ILE A 283 -0.90 16.30 13.52
C ILE A 283 -2.16 16.99 12.96
N TYR A 284 -2.99 16.28 12.23
CA TYR A 284 -4.17 16.84 11.56
C TYR A 284 -5.48 16.69 12.34
N GLN A 285 -5.56 15.71 13.24
CA GLN A 285 -6.78 15.36 13.99
C GLN A 285 -7.97 15.00 13.06
N ILE A 286 -7.66 14.34 11.95
CA ILE A 286 -8.62 13.86 10.95
C ILE A 286 -8.75 12.32 11.04
N PRO A 287 -9.80 11.73 10.42
CA PRO A 287 -9.85 10.29 10.20
C PRO A 287 -8.60 9.81 9.44
N SER A 288 -7.87 8.90 10.05
CA SER A 288 -6.61 8.35 9.52
C SER A 288 -6.52 6.89 9.92
N HIS A 289 -6.61 5.99 8.95
CA HIS A 289 -6.78 4.56 9.21
C HIS A 289 -5.83 3.74 8.36
N THR A 290 -5.35 2.62 8.89
CA THR A 290 -4.63 1.60 8.14
C THR A 290 -5.57 0.45 7.80
N PHE A 291 -5.68 0.11 6.52
CA PHE A 291 -6.30 -1.10 6.02
C PHE A 291 -5.30 -2.25 6.12
N CYS A 292 -5.67 -3.30 6.82
CA CYS A 292 -4.79 -4.41 7.11
C CYS A 292 -5.53 -5.75 7.12
N THR A 293 -4.82 -6.83 6.77
CA THR A 293 -5.33 -8.20 6.86
C THR A 293 -4.50 -9.08 7.81
N PHE A 294 -3.43 -8.56 8.38
CA PHE A 294 -2.56 -9.24 9.33
C PHE A 294 -3.12 -9.18 10.76
N ASP A 295 -3.21 -10.31 11.47
CA ASP A 295 -3.78 -10.38 12.83
C ASP A 295 -2.92 -11.15 13.86
N PHE A 296 -1.61 -11.34 13.58
CA PHE A 296 -0.64 -12.15 14.34
C PHE A 296 -0.93 -13.67 14.39
N ASN A 297 -2.14 -14.11 14.06
CA ASN A 297 -2.50 -15.53 14.06
C ASN A 297 -2.49 -16.12 12.63
N ASN A 298 -2.72 -15.29 11.63
CA ASN A 298 -2.82 -15.72 10.24
C ASN A 298 -1.50 -15.67 9.46
N TYR A 299 -0.45 -15.02 10.04
CA TYR A 299 0.83 -14.82 9.36
C TYR A 299 2.03 -14.90 10.31
N PRO A 300 2.72 -16.05 10.42
CA PRO A 300 3.83 -16.24 11.35
C PRO A 300 5.18 -15.69 10.83
N TYR A 301 5.22 -15.06 9.66
CA TYR A 301 6.45 -14.66 8.95
C TYR A 301 6.84 -13.19 9.15
N TYR A 302 6.05 -12.43 9.89
CA TYR A 302 6.29 -11.02 10.20
C TYR A 302 7.71 -10.76 10.70
N HIS A 303 8.44 -9.83 10.06
CA HIS A 303 9.84 -9.46 10.33
C HIS A 303 10.84 -10.64 10.24
N LYS A 304 10.60 -11.59 9.35
CA LYS A 304 11.48 -12.75 9.12
C LYS A 304 11.91 -12.84 7.65
N ALA A 305 13.05 -13.50 7.40
CA ALA A 305 13.48 -13.84 6.05
C ALA A 305 12.41 -14.65 5.28
N SER A 306 11.55 -15.37 5.97
CA SER A 306 10.46 -16.16 5.36
C SER A 306 9.20 -15.36 5.01
N ASP A 307 9.20 -14.01 5.10
CA ASP A 307 8.16 -13.16 4.53
C ASP A 307 8.35 -13.03 3.02
N GLU A 308 7.89 -14.05 2.29
CA GLU A 308 8.13 -14.28 0.89
C GLU A 308 6.85 -14.19 0.04
N PRO A 309 6.96 -13.86 -1.27
CA PRO A 309 5.80 -13.74 -2.16
C PRO A 309 4.93 -15.00 -2.26
N ASP A 310 5.53 -16.19 -2.10
CA ASP A 310 4.81 -17.49 -2.16
C ASP A 310 3.90 -17.74 -0.95
N LYS A 311 4.00 -16.92 0.09
CA LYS A 311 3.14 -16.95 1.29
C LYS A 311 1.86 -16.14 1.13
N LEU A 312 1.73 -15.37 0.05
CA LEU A 312 0.62 -14.43 -0.14
C LEU A 312 -0.50 -15.03 -1.02
N ALA A 313 -1.70 -14.52 -0.86
CA ALA A 313 -2.88 -14.84 -1.66
C ALA A 313 -3.16 -13.70 -2.65
N TYR A 314 -3.08 -13.96 -3.95
CA TYR A 314 -3.27 -12.99 -5.03
C TYR A 314 -4.62 -13.13 -5.72
#